data_79c047342201dce2ed64e88e5808e1e8
#
_entry.id   79c047342201dce2ed64e88e5808e1e8
#
_cell.length_a   1.000
_cell.length_b   1.000
_cell.length_c   1.000
_cell.angle_alpha   90.00
_cell.angle_beta   90.00
_cell.angle_gamma   90.00
#
_symmetry.space_group_name_H-M   'P 1'
#
loop_
_entity.id
_entity.type
_entity.pdbx_description
1 polymer ?
#
loop_
_entity_poly.entity_id
_entity_poly.type
_entity_poly.pdbx_seq_one_letter_code
_entity_poly.pdbx_strand_id
1 'polypeptide(L)'
;MGNVSSVKELYSHKQIQDRIVNMAAEMTLNYKDDDEIVVICLLKGGFMFTADLVRLIVRKIYIDFMTVSSYGNEFESSGMIDIKQDIKMDIEGKNVILIDDIVDSGLTIKAVVDHLKLKNPKEIKTCCLLHKRKTNVHVDFVGFECPDKFVVGYGMDAAEEYRNLPFIGTLK
;
A
#
# COMPACT_ATOMS: atom_id res chain seq x y z
N MET A 1 10.45 9.89 22.78
CA MET A 1 9.37 10.56 22.02
C MET A 1 10.00 11.33 20.88
N GLY A 2 9.81 10.87 19.65
CA GLY A 2 10.32 11.56 18.45
C GLY A 2 9.72 12.97 18.38
N ASN A 3 10.56 13.95 18.21
CA ASN A 3 10.13 15.34 18.16
C ASN A 3 9.52 15.62 16.78
N VAL A 4 8.20 15.81 16.68
CA VAL A 4 7.49 16.13 15.42
C VAL A 4 8.14 17.33 14.70
N SER A 5 8.81 18.23 15.40
CA SER A 5 9.58 19.33 14.81
C SER A 5 10.80 18.87 13.98
N SER A 6 11.21 17.61 14.08
CA SER A 6 12.26 17.01 13.25
C SER A 6 11.77 16.48 11.89
N VAL A 7 10.45 16.44 11.68
CA VAL A 7 9.86 15.96 10.42
C VAL A 7 9.56 17.16 9.51
N LYS A 8 10.13 17.14 8.31
CA LYS A 8 9.81 18.10 7.25
C LYS A 8 8.68 17.56 6.40
N GLU A 9 7.54 18.24 6.37
CA GLU A 9 6.38 17.86 5.54
C GLU A 9 6.75 17.76 4.06
N LEU A 10 6.36 16.68 3.41
CA LEU A 10 6.49 16.42 1.98
C LEU A 10 5.13 16.48 1.28
N TYR A 11 4.12 15.82 1.85
CA TYR A 11 2.73 15.85 1.40
C TYR A 11 1.84 16.16 2.60
N SER A 12 1.07 17.25 2.51
CA SER A 12 0.12 17.65 3.54
C SER A 12 -1.08 16.68 3.61
N HIS A 13 -1.77 16.67 4.73
CA HIS A 13 -3.02 15.91 4.89
C HIS A 13 -4.02 16.22 3.75
N LYS A 14 -4.19 17.50 3.40
CA LYS A 14 -5.11 17.90 2.33
C LYS A 14 -4.71 17.30 0.97
N GLN A 15 -3.43 17.36 0.61
CA GLN A 15 -2.95 16.78 -0.66
C GLN A 15 -3.18 15.27 -0.70
N ILE A 16 -2.96 14.57 0.42
CA ILE A 16 -3.22 13.14 0.53
C ILE A 16 -4.70 12.84 0.31
N GLN A 17 -5.60 13.54 1.01
CA GLN A 17 -7.04 13.33 0.88
C GLN A 17 -7.54 13.63 -0.53
N ASP A 18 -7.12 14.73 -1.15
CA ASP A 18 -7.48 15.08 -2.52
C ASP A 18 -7.03 13.99 -3.51
N ARG A 19 -5.83 13.42 -3.33
CA ARG A 19 -5.35 12.33 -4.19
C ARG A 19 -6.13 11.04 -3.98
N ILE A 20 -6.45 10.68 -2.75
CA ILE A 20 -7.23 9.47 -2.43
C ILE A 20 -8.62 9.52 -3.08
N VAL A 21 -9.28 10.68 -3.08
CA VAL A 21 -10.56 10.86 -3.77
C VAL A 21 -10.42 10.53 -5.26
N ASN A 22 -9.38 11.03 -5.92
CA ASN A 22 -9.14 10.75 -7.33
C ASN A 22 -8.83 9.26 -7.58
N MET A 23 -8.02 8.64 -6.73
CA MET A 23 -7.69 7.21 -6.83
C MET A 23 -8.94 6.33 -6.65
N ALA A 24 -9.80 6.66 -5.70
CA ALA A 24 -11.06 5.94 -5.49
C ALA A 24 -11.99 6.04 -6.70
N ALA A 25 -12.06 7.21 -7.35
CA ALA A 25 -12.80 7.39 -8.59
C ALA A 25 -12.21 6.56 -9.74
N GLU A 26 -10.89 6.59 -9.91
CA GLU A 26 -10.17 5.76 -10.89
C GLU A 26 -10.49 4.26 -10.69
N MET A 27 -10.40 3.77 -9.44
CA MET A 27 -10.73 2.39 -9.10
C MET A 27 -12.20 2.06 -9.35
N THR A 28 -13.12 2.93 -8.94
CA THR A 28 -14.56 2.75 -9.17
C THR A 28 -14.88 2.56 -10.66
N LEU A 29 -14.21 3.32 -11.54
CA LEU A 29 -14.40 3.23 -12.99
C LEU A 29 -13.74 2.00 -13.63
N ASN A 30 -12.75 1.40 -12.98
CA ASN A 30 -12.05 0.22 -13.48
C ASN A 30 -12.84 -1.09 -13.34
N TYR A 31 -13.89 -1.10 -12.51
CA TYR A 31 -14.68 -2.29 -12.21
C TYR A 31 -16.14 -2.08 -12.53
N LYS A 32 -16.82 -3.17 -12.94
CA LYS A 32 -18.27 -3.19 -13.17
C LYS A 32 -19.03 -3.28 -11.85
N ASP A 33 -20.33 -2.99 -11.90
CA ASP A 33 -21.19 -2.99 -10.69
C ASP A 33 -21.35 -4.38 -10.06
N ASP A 34 -21.24 -5.45 -10.86
CA ASP A 34 -21.35 -6.85 -10.47
C ASP A 34 -20.02 -7.53 -10.16
N ASP A 35 -18.90 -6.82 -10.32
CA ASP A 35 -17.58 -7.38 -9.97
C ASP A 35 -17.45 -7.59 -8.46
N GLU A 36 -16.98 -8.76 -8.06
CA GLU A 36 -16.54 -9.01 -6.70
C GLU A 36 -15.08 -8.60 -6.53
N ILE A 37 -14.82 -7.68 -5.62
CA ILE A 37 -13.49 -7.10 -5.38
C ILE A 37 -13.05 -7.42 -3.96
N VAL A 38 -11.89 -8.04 -3.83
CA VAL A 38 -11.22 -8.25 -2.54
C VAL A 38 -10.05 -7.29 -2.44
N VAL A 39 -10.12 -6.39 -1.48
CA VAL A 39 -9.03 -5.48 -1.12
C VAL A 39 -8.16 -6.18 -0.08
N ILE A 40 -6.88 -6.33 -0.36
CA ILE A 40 -5.89 -6.88 0.56
C ILE A 40 -4.94 -5.76 0.97
N CYS A 41 -4.95 -5.43 2.26
CA CYS A 41 -4.07 -4.41 2.84
C CYS A 41 -2.81 -5.05 3.42
N LEU A 42 -1.64 -4.60 3.00
CA LEU A 42 -0.38 -4.97 3.64
C LEU A 42 -0.19 -4.19 4.95
N LEU A 43 -0.11 -4.91 6.04
CA LEU A 43 0.14 -4.37 7.37
C LEU A 43 1.66 -4.35 7.64
N LYS A 44 2.18 -3.36 8.44
CA LYS A 44 1.38 -2.35 9.17
C LYS A 44 1.14 -1.06 8.36
N GLY A 45 2.07 -0.65 7.50
CA GLY A 45 2.11 0.70 6.91
C GLY A 45 0.86 1.09 6.11
N GLY A 46 0.29 0.16 5.36
CA GLY A 46 -0.85 0.41 4.47
C GLY A 46 -2.19 0.71 5.14
N PHE A 47 -2.31 0.56 6.48
CA PHE A 47 -3.62 0.56 7.14
C PHE A 47 -4.37 1.90 7.05
N MET A 48 -3.68 3.04 7.21
CA MET A 48 -4.33 4.37 7.15
C MET A 48 -4.78 4.68 5.73
N PHE A 49 -3.90 4.47 4.77
CA PHE A 49 -4.23 4.67 3.36
C PHE A 49 -5.40 3.79 2.92
N THR A 50 -5.37 2.51 3.25
CA THR A 50 -6.45 1.58 2.92
C THR A 50 -7.76 2.02 3.56
N ALA A 51 -7.77 2.39 4.84
CA ALA A 51 -8.97 2.81 5.56
C ALA A 51 -9.63 4.06 4.94
N ASP A 52 -8.85 5.03 4.48
CA ASP A 52 -9.37 6.22 3.83
C ASP A 52 -9.85 5.93 2.41
N LEU A 53 -9.10 5.14 1.64
CA LEU A 53 -9.39 4.83 0.25
C LEU A 53 -10.67 3.99 0.09
N VAL A 54 -10.81 2.90 0.86
CA VAL A 54 -11.93 1.94 0.69
C VAL A 54 -13.30 2.56 0.97
N ARG A 55 -13.37 3.58 1.83
CA ARG A 55 -14.61 4.29 2.13
C ARG A 55 -15.13 5.15 0.98
N LEU A 56 -14.31 5.42 -0.03
CA LEU A 56 -14.62 6.25 -1.18
C LEU A 56 -14.86 5.43 -2.46
N ILE A 57 -14.51 4.14 -2.46
CA ILE A 57 -14.79 3.25 -3.61
C ILE A 57 -16.27 2.90 -3.65
N VAL A 58 -16.94 3.29 -4.75
CA VAL A 58 -18.39 3.04 -4.93
C VAL A 58 -18.58 1.69 -5.64
N ARG A 59 -18.15 0.63 -4.99
CA ARG A 59 -18.34 -0.78 -5.43
C ARG A 59 -18.51 -1.66 -4.20
N LYS A 60 -19.06 -2.86 -4.41
CA LYS A 60 -19.10 -3.89 -3.37
C LYS A 60 -17.70 -4.46 -3.21
N ILE A 61 -17.10 -4.21 -2.05
CA ILE A 61 -15.76 -4.68 -1.72
C ILE A 61 -15.76 -5.52 -0.45
N TYR A 62 -14.83 -6.45 -0.40
CA TYR A 62 -14.47 -7.22 0.80
C TYR A 62 -13.05 -6.81 1.19
N ILE A 63 -12.73 -6.82 2.48
CA ILE A 63 -11.42 -6.37 2.96
C ILE A 63 -10.77 -7.50 3.77
N ASP A 64 -9.52 -7.79 3.44
CA ASP A 64 -8.67 -8.69 4.21
C ASP A 64 -7.29 -8.07 4.42
N PHE A 65 -6.51 -8.66 5.30
CA PHE A 65 -5.22 -8.13 5.72
C PHE A 65 -4.14 -9.20 5.60
N MET A 66 -2.96 -8.78 5.20
CA MET A 66 -1.79 -9.62 5.12
C MET A 66 -0.61 -8.95 5.83
N THR A 67 0.15 -9.72 6.60
CA THR A 67 1.36 -9.21 7.25
C THR A 67 2.56 -9.93 6.67
N VAL A 68 3.47 -9.16 6.12
CA VAL A 68 4.73 -9.67 5.56
C VAL A 68 5.91 -8.94 6.19
N SER A 69 7.04 -9.63 6.28
CA SER A 69 8.32 -9.04 6.60
C SER A 69 9.33 -9.42 5.53
N SER A 70 10.21 -8.49 5.16
CA SER A 70 11.35 -8.82 4.31
C SER A 70 12.38 -9.63 5.08
N TYR A 71 12.88 -10.71 4.48
CA TYR A 71 14.02 -11.44 5.01
C TYR A 71 15.32 -10.68 4.71
N GLY A 72 16.09 -10.35 5.76
CA GLY A 72 17.42 -9.75 5.64
C GLY A 72 17.50 -8.30 6.11
N ASN A 73 18.72 -7.88 6.48
CA ASN A 73 19.05 -6.49 6.76
C ASN A 73 18.84 -5.65 5.49
N GLU A 74 18.53 -4.38 5.65
CA GLU A 74 18.17 -3.40 4.60
C GLU A 74 19.11 -3.35 3.36
N PHE A 75 20.26 -4.06 3.40
CA PHE A 75 21.28 -4.05 2.34
C PHE A 75 21.33 -5.31 1.46
N GLU A 76 20.66 -6.42 1.83
CA GLU A 76 20.59 -7.64 1.00
C GLU A 76 19.18 -8.25 1.05
N SER A 77 18.22 -7.65 0.34
CA SER A 77 16.93 -8.29 0.15
C SER A 77 17.05 -9.41 -0.88
N SER A 78 17.05 -10.65 -0.40
CA SER A 78 17.06 -11.87 -1.24
C SER A 78 15.79 -12.02 -2.10
N GLY A 79 14.87 -11.07 -2.05
CA GLY A 79 13.54 -11.16 -2.71
C GLY A 79 12.60 -12.14 -2.04
N MET A 80 13.02 -12.81 -0.97
CA MET A 80 12.15 -13.69 -0.19
C MET A 80 11.41 -12.86 0.86
N ILE A 81 10.09 -13.07 0.94
CA ILE A 81 9.24 -12.52 1.99
C ILE A 81 8.91 -13.61 3.01
N ASP A 82 8.78 -13.20 4.25
CA ASP A 82 8.22 -14.04 5.30
C ASP A 82 6.78 -13.61 5.56
N ILE A 83 5.82 -14.47 5.24
CA ILE A 83 4.40 -14.22 5.44
C ILE A 83 4.06 -14.57 6.89
N LYS A 84 3.93 -13.55 7.74
CA LYS A 84 3.55 -13.70 9.15
C LYS A 84 2.08 -13.99 9.34
N GLN A 85 1.23 -13.41 8.47
CA GLN A 85 -0.20 -13.64 8.43
C GLN A 85 -0.66 -13.59 6.98
N ASP A 86 -1.18 -14.71 6.48
CA ASP A 86 -1.81 -14.80 5.16
C ASP A 86 -3.26 -14.35 5.23
N ILE A 87 -3.86 -14.09 4.07
CA ILE A 87 -5.28 -13.80 3.92
C ILE A 87 -6.13 -14.98 4.38
N LYS A 88 -7.33 -14.67 4.90
CA LYS A 88 -8.33 -15.66 5.31
C LYS A 88 -9.41 -15.84 4.26
N MET A 89 -9.63 -14.84 3.43
CA MET A 89 -10.64 -14.88 2.39
C MET A 89 -10.20 -15.74 1.22
N ASP A 90 -11.16 -16.49 0.68
CA ASP A 90 -10.99 -17.14 -0.62
C ASP A 90 -11.05 -16.08 -1.73
N ILE A 91 -10.03 -16.04 -2.57
CA ILE A 91 -9.89 -15.09 -3.69
C ILE A 91 -9.98 -15.77 -5.07
N GLU A 92 -10.26 -17.08 -5.12
CA GLU A 92 -10.38 -17.79 -6.39
C GLU A 92 -11.44 -17.13 -7.28
N GLY A 93 -11.07 -16.83 -8.51
CA GLY A 93 -11.94 -16.19 -9.52
C GLY A 93 -12.35 -14.75 -9.23
N LYS A 94 -11.86 -14.11 -8.16
CA LYS A 94 -12.22 -12.74 -7.76
C LYS A 94 -11.20 -11.70 -8.26
N ASN A 95 -11.66 -10.47 -8.40
CA ASN A 95 -10.76 -9.34 -8.61
C ASN A 95 -10.09 -8.97 -7.28
N VAL A 96 -8.78 -8.80 -7.29
CA VAL A 96 -7.99 -8.45 -6.10
C VAL A 96 -7.34 -7.09 -6.30
N ILE A 97 -7.40 -6.24 -5.28
CA ILE A 97 -6.60 -5.02 -5.18
C ILE A 97 -5.65 -5.18 -3.99
N LEU A 98 -4.37 -5.31 -4.27
CA LEU A 98 -3.32 -5.35 -3.25
C LEU A 98 -2.86 -3.93 -2.95
N ILE A 99 -3.00 -3.49 -1.69
CA ILE A 99 -2.67 -2.13 -1.25
C ILE A 99 -1.47 -2.14 -0.31
N ASP A 100 -0.50 -1.28 -0.61
CA ASP A 100 0.65 -0.98 0.23
C ASP A 100 0.76 0.53 0.47
N ASP A 101 1.50 0.96 1.49
CA ASP A 101 1.79 2.37 1.73
C ASP A 101 2.84 2.90 0.75
N ILE A 102 3.94 2.18 0.58
CA ILE A 102 5.06 2.60 -0.24
C ILE A 102 5.67 1.45 -1.04
N VAL A 103 5.87 1.66 -2.32
CA VAL A 103 6.69 0.77 -3.16
C VAL A 103 8.08 1.38 -3.32
N ASP A 104 9.05 0.81 -2.60
CA ASP A 104 10.46 1.25 -2.60
C ASP A 104 11.27 0.50 -3.67
N SER A 105 11.68 -0.74 -3.42
CA SER A 105 12.35 -1.61 -4.41
C SER A 105 11.36 -2.38 -5.30
N GLY A 106 10.13 -2.55 -4.82
CA GLY A 106 9.10 -3.35 -5.46
C GLY A 106 9.21 -4.86 -5.19
N LEU A 107 10.23 -5.32 -4.47
CA LEU A 107 10.44 -6.75 -4.20
C LEU A 107 9.30 -7.33 -3.36
N THR A 108 8.86 -6.62 -2.32
CA THR A 108 7.75 -7.06 -1.45
C THR A 108 6.46 -7.22 -2.24
N ILE A 109 6.05 -6.19 -2.98
CA ILE A 109 4.78 -6.23 -3.73
C ILE A 109 4.81 -7.32 -4.79
N LYS A 110 5.95 -7.50 -5.49
CA LYS A 110 6.12 -8.57 -6.47
C LYS A 110 5.98 -9.95 -5.83
N ALA A 111 6.67 -10.21 -4.72
CA ALA A 111 6.63 -11.50 -4.04
C ALA A 111 5.23 -11.81 -3.48
N VAL A 112 4.51 -10.80 -2.96
CA VAL A 112 3.12 -10.95 -2.51
C VAL A 112 2.19 -11.25 -3.69
N VAL A 113 2.33 -10.54 -4.81
CA VAL A 113 1.56 -10.81 -6.03
C VAL A 113 1.78 -12.25 -6.51
N ASP A 114 3.03 -12.72 -6.54
CA ASP A 114 3.35 -14.09 -6.96
C ASP A 114 2.75 -15.13 -6.00
N HIS A 115 2.75 -14.87 -4.69
CA HIS A 115 2.07 -15.70 -3.69
C HIS A 115 0.55 -15.74 -3.90
N LEU A 116 -0.09 -14.57 -4.10
CA LEU A 116 -1.54 -14.49 -4.28
C LEU A 116 -2.00 -15.14 -5.59
N LYS A 117 -1.19 -15.13 -6.65
CA LYS A 117 -1.49 -15.84 -7.92
C LYS A 117 -1.67 -17.34 -7.73
N LEU A 118 -1.01 -17.95 -6.75
CA LEU A 118 -1.18 -19.38 -6.44
C LEU A 118 -2.59 -19.73 -5.95
N LYS A 119 -3.37 -18.73 -5.54
CA LYS A 119 -4.76 -18.86 -5.09
C LYS A 119 -5.78 -18.60 -6.22
N ASN A 120 -5.33 -18.56 -7.49
CA ASN A 120 -6.14 -18.46 -8.71
C ASN A 120 -7.14 -17.27 -8.73
N PRO A 121 -6.77 -16.04 -8.37
CA PRO A 121 -7.64 -14.89 -8.56
C PRO A 121 -7.92 -14.64 -10.06
N LYS A 122 -9.03 -13.97 -10.36
CA LYS A 122 -9.36 -13.54 -11.74
C LYS A 122 -8.36 -12.50 -12.23
N GLU A 123 -8.02 -11.54 -11.38
CA GLU A 123 -7.07 -10.46 -11.64
C GLU A 123 -6.46 -9.98 -10.33
N ILE A 124 -5.21 -9.52 -10.35
CA ILE A 124 -4.59 -8.78 -9.25
C ILE A 124 -4.16 -7.43 -9.80
N LYS A 125 -4.70 -6.34 -9.24
CA LYS A 125 -4.18 -4.99 -9.42
C LYS A 125 -3.47 -4.52 -8.16
N THR A 126 -2.44 -3.74 -8.35
CA THR A 126 -1.60 -3.21 -7.28
C THR A 126 -1.87 -1.73 -7.05
N CYS A 127 -1.81 -1.30 -5.80
CA CYS A 127 -2.05 0.07 -5.39
C CYS A 127 -1.05 0.49 -4.33
N CYS A 128 -0.49 1.70 -4.44
CA CYS A 128 0.31 2.29 -3.37
C CYS A 128 0.07 3.78 -3.25
N LEU A 129 0.27 4.31 -2.03
CA LEU A 129 0.21 5.75 -1.82
C LEU A 129 1.48 6.42 -2.35
N LEU A 130 2.65 5.81 -2.10
CA LEU A 130 3.93 6.31 -2.56
C LEU A 130 4.64 5.30 -3.46
N HIS A 131 5.16 5.77 -4.59
CA HIS A 131 5.99 4.99 -5.49
C HIS A 131 7.35 5.69 -5.65
N LYS A 132 8.44 5.02 -5.25
CA LYS A 132 9.77 5.60 -5.39
C LYS A 132 10.24 5.54 -6.85
N ARG A 133 10.73 6.67 -7.36
CA ARG A 133 11.15 6.84 -8.76
C ARG A 133 12.27 5.89 -9.20
N LYS A 134 13.01 5.33 -8.26
CA LYS A 134 14.13 4.42 -8.57
C LYS A 134 13.67 3.00 -8.94
N THR A 135 12.43 2.64 -8.64
CA THR A 135 11.90 1.31 -8.99
C THR A 135 11.22 1.29 -10.35
N ASN A 136 11.44 0.21 -11.10
CA ASN A 136 10.77 -0.05 -12.38
C ASN A 136 9.59 -1.02 -12.23
N VAL A 137 9.19 -1.35 -11.02
CA VAL A 137 8.04 -2.23 -10.79
C VAL A 137 6.77 -1.47 -11.13
N HIS A 138 5.97 -2.05 -12.02
CA HIS A 138 4.67 -1.50 -12.38
C HIS A 138 3.70 -1.60 -11.20
N VAL A 139 2.99 -0.50 -10.94
CA VAL A 139 1.88 -0.43 -9.98
C VAL A 139 0.69 0.21 -10.71
N ASP A 140 -0.48 -0.43 -10.62
CA ASP A 140 -1.66 -0.02 -11.38
C ASP A 140 -2.25 1.32 -10.90
N PHE A 141 -2.26 1.55 -9.59
CA PHE A 141 -2.78 2.78 -8.98
C PHE A 141 -1.72 3.39 -8.07
N VAL A 142 -1.20 4.54 -8.45
CA VAL A 142 -0.14 5.25 -7.70
C VAL A 142 -0.68 6.58 -7.17
N GLY A 143 -0.53 6.80 -5.87
CA GLY A 143 -0.86 8.07 -5.25
C GLY A 143 0.09 9.17 -5.67
N PHE A 144 1.34 9.07 -5.28
CA PHE A 144 2.38 10.05 -5.58
C PHE A 144 3.69 9.37 -5.99
N GLU A 145 4.38 9.95 -6.95
CA GLU A 145 5.78 9.68 -7.21
C GLU A 145 6.63 10.33 -6.11
N CYS A 146 7.46 9.55 -5.44
CA CYS A 146 8.23 9.97 -4.28
C CYS A 146 9.74 9.97 -4.58
N PRO A 147 10.51 10.97 -4.13
CA PRO A 147 11.97 10.93 -4.21
C PRO A 147 12.53 9.79 -3.34
N ASP A 148 13.77 9.37 -3.65
CA ASP A 148 14.46 8.35 -2.85
C ASP A 148 14.94 8.92 -1.50
N LYS A 149 13.99 9.11 -0.60
CA LYS A 149 14.19 9.57 0.77
C LYS A 149 13.45 8.66 1.73
N PHE A 150 13.93 8.62 2.98
CA PHE A 150 13.21 7.96 4.04
C PHE A 150 12.02 8.81 4.48
N VAL A 151 10.83 8.24 4.41
CA VAL A 151 9.57 8.94 4.69
C VAL A 151 8.87 8.33 5.89
N VAL A 152 8.13 9.17 6.62
CA VAL A 152 7.34 8.79 7.80
C VAL A 152 5.98 9.48 7.77
N GLY A 153 5.08 8.96 8.56
CA GLY A 153 3.72 9.51 8.71
C GLY A 153 2.70 8.80 7.84
N TYR A 154 1.45 9.00 8.14
CA TYR A 154 0.29 8.42 7.46
C TYR A 154 0.36 6.90 7.33
N GLY A 155 0.73 6.22 8.44
CA GLY A 155 0.92 4.78 8.52
C GLY A 155 2.39 4.33 8.48
N MET A 156 3.25 5.06 7.77
CA MET A 156 4.69 4.77 7.68
C MET A 156 5.44 5.19 8.94
N ASP A 157 6.47 4.45 9.29
CA ASP A 157 7.21 4.64 10.54
C ASP A 157 8.72 4.79 10.39
N ALA A 158 9.33 5.22 11.50
CA ALA A 158 10.74 5.02 11.82
C ALA A 158 10.80 4.44 13.24
N ALA A 159 11.28 3.20 13.37
CA ALA A 159 11.38 2.49 14.65
C ALA A 159 10.04 2.47 15.43
N GLU A 160 8.94 2.17 14.75
CA GLU A 160 7.55 2.14 15.24
C GLU A 160 6.97 3.52 15.65
N GLU A 161 7.70 4.61 15.45
CA GLU A 161 7.23 5.97 15.70
C GLU A 161 6.67 6.63 14.42
N TYR A 162 5.91 7.72 14.55
CA TYR A 162 5.39 8.60 13.49
C TYR A 162 4.21 8.08 12.66
N ARG A 163 3.76 6.83 12.78
CA ARG A 163 2.62 6.31 11.99
C ARG A 163 1.35 7.16 12.10
N ASN A 164 1.16 7.82 13.25
CA ASN A 164 -0.02 8.63 13.58
C ASN A 164 -0.02 10.05 13.00
N LEU A 165 1.06 10.48 12.34
CA LEU A 165 1.08 11.80 11.72
C LEU A 165 0.07 11.86 10.57
N PRO A 166 -0.76 12.94 10.46
CA PRO A 166 -1.77 13.05 9.42
C PRO A 166 -1.20 13.43 8.05
N PHE A 167 0.09 13.65 7.96
CA PHE A 167 0.83 14.05 6.77
C PHE A 167 2.01 13.08 6.53
N ILE A 168 2.62 13.16 5.37
CA ILE A 168 3.85 12.44 5.03
C ILE A 168 5.00 13.42 5.04
N GLY A 169 6.09 13.04 5.69
CA GLY A 169 7.30 13.88 5.77
C GLY A 169 8.58 13.07 5.73
N THR A 170 9.70 13.78 5.71
CA THR A 170 11.05 13.22 5.79
C THR A 170 11.69 13.60 7.11
N LEU A 171 12.44 12.70 7.72
CA LEU A 171 13.29 13.01 8.86
C LEU A 171 14.45 13.93 8.40
N LYS A 172 14.76 14.93 9.24
CA LYS A 172 15.88 15.88 9.00
C LYS A 172 17.20 15.22 9.36
#